data_20b044be080189116e25f10307a5246b
#
_entry.id   20b044be080189116e25f10307a5246b
#
_cell.length_a   1.000
_cell.length_b   1.000
_cell.length_c   1.000
_cell.angle_alpha   90.00
_cell.angle_beta   90.00
_cell.angle_gamma   90.00
#
_symmetry.space_group_name_H-M   'P 1'
#
loop_
_entity.id
_entity.type
_entity.pdbx_description
1 polymer ?
#
loop_
_entity_poly.entity_id
_entity_poly.type
_entity_poly.pdbx_seq_one_letter_code
_entity_poly.pdbx_strand_id
1 'polypeptide(L)'
;MSAVQQFQDVLELAKGAHYTIVLDENLRSLKAGLEDEGFKVVLPPEGAADEDIKELAKGGWTIATKNSKDFLDDALHYDYDIIALEEVKFIDSKPDRANQTVAKIAGALIRSQLASRKGNFVLRIRDDGSFHLRQLP
;
A
#
# COMPACT_ATOMS: atom_id res chain seq x y z
N MET A 1 -9.26 22.17 -13.34
CA MET A 1 -9.58 21.14 -12.34
C MET A 1 -8.87 21.47 -11.03
N SER A 2 -9.58 21.46 -9.91
CA SER A 2 -8.97 21.76 -8.62
C SER A 2 -8.11 20.58 -8.13
N ALA A 3 -7.20 20.87 -7.19
CA ALA A 3 -6.39 19.81 -6.56
C ALA A 3 -7.28 18.78 -5.85
N VAL A 4 -8.38 19.22 -5.23
CA VAL A 4 -9.34 18.33 -4.58
C VAL A 4 -10.00 17.40 -5.60
N GLN A 5 -10.37 17.94 -6.75
CA GLN A 5 -10.97 17.12 -7.81
C GLN A 5 -9.98 16.10 -8.37
N GLN A 6 -8.72 16.47 -8.55
CA GLN A 6 -7.68 15.54 -9.00
C GLN A 6 -7.47 14.42 -8.00
N PHE A 7 -7.49 14.74 -6.71
CA PHE A 7 -7.39 13.75 -5.63
C PHE A 7 -8.56 12.76 -5.70
N GLN A 8 -9.77 13.25 -5.82
CA GLN A 8 -10.97 12.41 -5.94
C GLN A 8 -10.89 11.51 -7.16
N ASP A 9 -10.44 12.03 -8.30
CA ASP A 9 -10.33 11.26 -9.53
C ASP A 9 -9.33 10.11 -9.39
N VAL A 10 -8.19 10.32 -8.74
CA VAL A 10 -7.21 9.26 -8.50
C VAL A 10 -7.78 8.20 -7.58
N LEU A 11 -8.48 8.58 -6.51
CA LEU A 11 -9.11 7.63 -5.61
C LEU A 11 -10.21 6.82 -6.32
N GLU A 12 -11.00 7.45 -7.16
CA GLU A 12 -12.02 6.75 -7.94
C GLU A 12 -11.40 5.76 -8.93
N LEU A 13 -10.30 6.12 -9.56
CA LEU A 13 -9.55 5.20 -10.42
C LEU A 13 -9.01 4.01 -9.64
N ALA A 14 -8.49 4.24 -8.44
CA ALA A 14 -7.99 3.18 -7.57
C ALA A 14 -9.11 2.22 -7.18
N LYS A 15 -10.27 2.74 -6.80
CA LYS A 15 -11.45 1.94 -6.48
C LYS A 15 -11.94 1.18 -7.70
N GLY A 16 -12.07 1.85 -8.85
CA GLY A 16 -12.57 1.25 -10.09
C GLY A 16 -11.65 0.16 -10.61
N ALA A 17 -10.35 0.27 -10.36
CA ALA A 17 -9.36 -0.75 -10.68
C ALA A 17 -9.31 -1.87 -9.63
N HIS A 18 -10.21 -1.87 -8.65
CA HIS A 18 -10.22 -2.80 -7.53
C HIS A 18 -8.90 -2.76 -6.74
N TYR A 19 -8.40 -1.55 -6.52
CA TYR A 19 -7.15 -1.35 -5.81
C TYR A 19 -7.29 -1.82 -4.37
N THR A 20 -6.69 -2.96 -4.08
CA THR A 20 -6.80 -3.63 -2.79
C THR A 20 -5.44 -3.69 -2.13
N ILE A 21 -5.38 -3.29 -0.87
CA ILE A 21 -4.16 -3.31 -0.07
C ILE A 21 -4.26 -4.42 0.96
N VAL A 22 -3.32 -5.36 0.90
CA VAL A 22 -3.16 -6.39 1.93
C VAL A 22 -2.15 -5.86 2.94
N LEU A 23 -2.58 -5.72 4.20
CA LEU A 23 -1.72 -5.23 5.27
C LEU A 23 -1.00 -6.39 5.95
N ASP A 24 0.33 -6.30 6.03
CA ASP A 24 1.11 -7.21 6.86
C ASP A 24 0.69 -7.07 8.33
N GLU A 25 0.92 -8.10 9.13
CA GLU A 25 0.38 -8.24 10.48
C GLU A 25 0.62 -7.01 11.38
N ASN A 26 1.81 -6.43 11.30
CA ASN A 26 2.20 -5.29 12.14
C ASN A 26 1.55 -3.98 11.72
N LEU A 27 0.75 -3.97 10.65
CA LEU A 27 0.16 -2.77 10.09
C LEU A 27 -1.36 -2.73 10.20
N ARG A 28 -1.95 -3.61 11.00
CA ARG A 28 -3.41 -3.74 11.14
C ARG A 28 -4.11 -2.44 11.51
N SER A 29 -3.45 -1.59 12.29
CA SER A 29 -4.03 -0.31 12.71
C SER A 29 -4.23 0.69 11.57
N LEU A 30 -3.67 0.42 10.39
CA LEU A 30 -3.87 1.28 9.22
C LEU A 30 -5.19 1.02 8.49
N LYS A 31 -5.87 -0.09 8.79
CA LYS A 31 -7.05 -0.53 8.05
C LYS A 31 -8.15 0.53 7.99
N ALA A 32 -8.58 1.02 9.15
CA ALA A 32 -9.69 1.96 9.20
C ALA A 32 -9.40 3.24 8.42
N GLY A 33 -8.21 3.80 8.57
CA GLY A 33 -7.81 5.02 7.87
C GLY A 33 -7.71 4.83 6.35
N LEU A 34 -7.17 3.70 5.91
CA LEU A 34 -7.10 3.40 4.48
C LEU A 34 -8.48 3.18 3.87
N GLU A 35 -9.38 2.52 4.58
CA GLU A 35 -10.77 2.36 4.14
C GLU A 35 -11.49 3.71 4.06
N ASP A 36 -11.24 4.61 5.01
CA ASP A 36 -11.78 5.96 4.97
C ASP A 36 -11.30 6.74 3.75
N GLU A 37 -10.07 6.48 3.29
CA GLU A 37 -9.54 7.08 2.06
C GLU A 37 -10.07 6.40 0.80
N GLY A 38 -10.84 5.35 0.93
CA GLY A 38 -11.51 4.69 -0.18
C GLY A 38 -10.83 3.43 -0.69
N PHE A 39 -9.77 2.96 -0.05
CA PHE A 39 -9.11 1.73 -0.45
C PHE A 39 -9.82 0.52 0.14
N LYS A 40 -9.79 -0.59 -0.59
CA LYS A 40 -10.21 -1.87 -0.05
C LYS A 40 -9.02 -2.47 0.70
N VAL A 41 -9.24 -2.92 1.92
CA VAL A 41 -8.18 -3.44 2.78
C VAL A 41 -8.49 -4.88 3.18
N VAL A 42 -7.48 -5.74 3.06
CA VAL A 42 -7.58 -7.13 3.46
C VAL A 42 -6.54 -7.39 4.56
N LEU A 43 -7.01 -8.00 5.65
CA LEU A 43 -6.12 -8.44 6.74
C LEU A 43 -5.93 -9.95 6.64
N PRO A 44 -4.68 -10.42 6.48
CA PRO A 44 -4.41 -11.86 6.57
C PRO A 44 -4.77 -12.37 7.97
N PRO A 45 -5.05 -13.67 8.12
CA PRO A 45 -5.24 -14.24 9.44
C PRO A 45 -4.03 -14.00 10.33
N GLU A 46 -4.27 -13.82 11.62
CA GLU A 46 -3.20 -13.62 12.58
C GLU A 46 -2.24 -14.81 12.55
N GLY A 47 -0.94 -14.52 12.48
CA GLY A 47 0.09 -15.55 12.39
C GLY A 47 0.29 -16.11 10.97
N ALA A 48 -0.34 -15.53 9.95
CA ALA A 48 -0.16 -15.99 8.57
C ALA A 48 1.31 -15.90 8.14
N ALA A 49 1.78 -16.93 7.46
CA ALA A 49 3.12 -16.93 6.89
C ALA A 49 3.18 -16.01 5.65
N ASP A 50 4.39 -15.57 5.30
CA ASP A 50 4.60 -14.72 4.12
C ASP A 50 4.02 -15.34 2.84
N GLU A 51 4.14 -16.66 2.69
CA GLU A 51 3.59 -17.36 1.54
C GLU A 51 2.07 -17.24 1.45
N ASP A 52 1.39 -17.25 2.58
CA ASP A 52 -0.07 -17.08 2.63
C ASP A 52 -0.46 -15.66 2.21
N ILE A 53 0.33 -14.67 2.61
CA ILE A 53 0.11 -13.26 2.24
C ILE A 53 0.31 -13.09 0.73
N LYS A 54 1.35 -13.69 0.16
CA LYS A 54 1.63 -13.66 -1.28
C LYS A 54 0.48 -14.29 -2.08
N GLU A 55 -0.01 -15.43 -1.66
CA GLU A 55 -1.16 -16.08 -2.31
C GLU A 55 -2.41 -15.20 -2.25
N LEU A 56 -2.64 -14.54 -1.12
CA LEU A 56 -3.79 -13.65 -0.95
C LEU A 56 -3.73 -12.45 -1.89
N ALA A 57 -2.53 -11.90 -2.12
CA ALA A 57 -2.31 -10.73 -2.97
C ALA A 57 -2.21 -11.07 -4.47
N LYS A 58 -2.16 -12.34 -4.81
CA LYS A 58 -1.99 -12.84 -6.17
C LYS A 58 -3.02 -12.23 -7.13
N GLY A 59 -2.54 -11.81 -8.29
CA GLY A 59 -3.43 -11.29 -9.33
C GLY A 59 -3.66 -9.78 -9.27
N GLY A 60 -2.71 -9.01 -8.75
CA GLY A 60 -2.72 -7.58 -8.90
C GLY A 60 -3.05 -6.76 -7.66
N TRP A 61 -3.14 -7.38 -6.48
CA TRP A 61 -3.30 -6.63 -5.25
C TRP A 61 -1.96 -6.08 -4.78
N THR A 62 -2.00 -5.20 -3.79
CA THR A 62 -0.80 -4.55 -3.25
C THR A 62 -0.56 -5.00 -1.82
N ILE A 63 0.68 -5.38 -1.51
CA ILE A 63 1.08 -5.72 -0.14
C ILE A 63 1.76 -4.50 0.48
N ALA A 64 1.25 -4.02 1.62
CA ALA A 64 1.91 -3.00 2.42
C ALA A 64 2.65 -3.70 3.57
N THR A 65 3.95 -3.45 3.67
CA THR A 65 4.80 -4.18 4.62
C THR A 65 5.99 -3.34 5.08
N LYS A 66 6.51 -3.66 6.25
CA LYS A 66 7.79 -3.15 6.75
C LYS A 66 8.96 -4.09 6.46
N ASN A 67 8.72 -5.17 5.73
CA ASN A 67 9.73 -6.17 5.36
C ASN A 67 9.63 -6.46 3.85
N SER A 68 9.78 -5.43 3.04
CA SER A 68 9.56 -5.53 1.60
C SER A 68 10.46 -6.57 0.93
N LYS A 69 11.67 -6.78 1.44
CA LYS A 69 12.60 -7.77 0.89
C LYS A 69 12.03 -9.19 0.90
N ASP A 70 11.19 -9.52 1.88
CA ASP A 70 10.58 -10.84 1.99
C ASP A 70 9.56 -11.12 0.88
N PHE A 71 9.06 -10.07 0.23
CA PHE A 71 8.05 -10.15 -0.82
C PHE A 71 8.59 -9.83 -2.21
N LEU A 72 9.76 -9.21 -2.29
CA LEU A 72 10.28 -8.65 -3.54
C LEU A 72 10.57 -9.71 -4.60
N ASP A 73 11.19 -10.81 -4.23
CA ASP A 73 11.63 -11.84 -5.17
C ASP A 73 10.46 -12.55 -5.87
N ASP A 74 9.31 -12.62 -5.20
CA ASP A 74 8.14 -13.34 -5.69
C ASP A 74 7.08 -12.43 -6.31
N ALA A 75 7.32 -11.11 -6.34
CA ALA A 75 6.32 -10.15 -6.81
C ALA A 75 5.89 -10.39 -8.26
N LEU A 76 6.83 -10.73 -9.13
CA LEU A 76 6.52 -11.01 -10.54
C LEU A 76 5.79 -12.35 -10.69
N HIS A 77 6.18 -13.35 -9.92
CA HIS A 77 5.58 -14.68 -9.99
C HIS A 77 4.12 -14.68 -9.55
N TYR A 78 3.83 -14.00 -8.43
CA TYR A 78 2.48 -13.92 -7.89
C TYR A 78 1.66 -12.74 -8.44
N ASP A 79 2.31 -11.81 -9.14
CA ASP A 79 1.68 -10.61 -9.70
C ASP A 79 1.05 -9.73 -8.63
N TYR A 80 1.87 -9.14 -7.77
CA TYR A 80 1.44 -8.15 -6.79
C TYR A 80 2.39 -6.96 -6.77
N ASP A 81 1.89 -5.83 -6.25
CA ASP A 81 2.68 -4.64 -6.01
C ASP A 81 3.06 -4.55 -4.52
N ILE A 82 4.05 -3.72 -4.21
CA ILE A 82 4.53 -3.57 -2.84
C ILE A 82 4.54 -2.10 -2.45
N ILE A 83 3.98 -1.79 -1.27
CA ILE A 83 4.21 -0.53 -0.57
C ILE A 83 5.17 -0.82 0.58
N ALA A 84 6.39 -0.30 0.46
CA ALA A 84 7.46 -0.54 1.43
C ALA A 84 7.50 0.58 2.46
N LEU A 85 7.28 0.23 3.73
CA LEU A 85 7.14 1.16 4.84
C LEU A 85 8.27 1.05 5.86
N GLU A 86 9.41 0.43 5.50
CA GLU A 86 10.54 0.26 6.44
C GLU A 86 11.08 1.59 6.95
N GLU A 87 10.99 2.64 6.14
CA GLU A 87 11.51 3.96 6.49
C GLU A 87 10.48 4.88 7.13
N VAL A 88 9.29 4.36 7.44
CA VAL A 88 8.24 5.10 8.16
C VAL A 88 8.27 4.70 9.62
N LYS A 89 8.40 5.68 10.51
CA LYS A 89 8.30 5.44 11.95
C LYS A 89 6.85 5.19 12.30
N PHE A 90 6.56 3.96 12.69
CA PHE A 90 5.22 3.52 13.02
C PHE A 90 5.22 2.94 14.44
N ILE A 91 4.27 3.41 15.26
CA ILE A 91 4.09 2.92 16.62
C ILE A 91 2.62 2.53 16.77
N ASP A 92 2.34 1.24 16.86
CA ASP A 92 0.99 0.67 16.89
C ASP A 92 0.09 1.28 17.97
N SER A 93 0.67 1.59 19.13
CA SER A 93 -0.10 2.13 20.25
C SER A 93 -0.47 3.60 20.13
N LYS A 94 -0.08 4.27 19.02
CA LYS A 94 -0.31 5.70 18.85
C LYS A 94 -1.20 5.97 17.63
N PRO A 95 -2.50 6.27 17.82
CA PRO A 95 -3.43 6.53 16.71
C PRO A 95 -2.95 7.63 15.75
N ASP A 96 -2.30 8.68 16.28
CA ASP A 96 -1.80 9.78 15.46
C ASP A 96 -0.76 9.31 14.45
N ARG A 97 0.09 8.35 14.83
CA ARG A 97 1.10 7.78 13.92
C ARG A 97 0.44 6.97 12.81
N ALA A 98 -0.59 6.20 13.14
CA ALA A 98 -1.35 5.46 12.14
C ALA A 98 -1.98 6.42 11.11
N ASN A 99 -2.61 7.50 11.58
CA ASN A 99 -3.22 8.49 10.71
C ASN A 99 -2.18 9.20 9.83
N GLN A 100 -1.02 9.54 10.38
CA GLN A 100 0.08 10.14 9.62
C GLN A 100 0.59 9.17 8.54
N THR A 101 0.71 7.89 8.88
CA THR A 101 1.16 6.87 7.92
C THR A 101 0.14 6.70 6.79
N VAL A 102 -1.15 6.68 7.11
CA VAL A 102 -2.21 6.64 6.10
C VAL A 102 -2.11 7.83 5.16
N ALA A 103 -1.92 9.03 5.70
CA ALA A 103 -1.78 10.24 4.88
C ALA A 103 -0.56 10.17 3.95
N LYS A 104 0.56 9.62 4.42
CA LYS A 104 1.76 9.42 3.60
C LYS A 104 1.50 8.44 2.46
N ILE A 105 0.83 7.33 2.75
CA ILE A 105 0.47 6.33 1.74
C ILE A 105 -0.44 6.95 0.69
N ALA A 106 -1.52 7.57 1.11
CA ALA A 106 -2.48 8.20 0.20
C ALA A 106 -1.80 9.28 -0.65
N GLY A 107 -1.00 10.14 -0.01
CA GLY A 107 -0.26 11.18 -0.72
C GLY A 107 0.73 10.63 -1.75
N ALA A 108 1.45 9.57 -1.41
CA ALA A 108 2.40 8.95 -2.33
C ALA A 108 1.68 8.30 -3.52
N LEU A 109 0.55 7.62 -3.29
CA LEU A 109 -0.24 7.01 -4.36
C LEU A 109 -0.77 8.06 -5.34
N ILE A 110 -1.24 9.18 -4.82
CA ILE A 110 -1.75 10.28 -5.65
C ILE A 110 -0.61 10.89 -6.48
N ARG A 111 0.49 11.24 -5.84
CA ARG A 111 1.61 11.91 -6.52
C ARG A 111 2.30 11.00 -7.53
N SER A 112 2.35 9.69 -7.27
CA SER A 112 2.93 8.72 -8.19
C SER A 112 1.98 8.29 -9.29
N GLN A 113 0.68 8.57 -9.16
CA GLN A 113 -0.37 8.12 -10.08
C GLN A 113 -0.35 6.59 -10.25
N LEU A 114 -0.05 5.88 -9.17
CA LEU A 114 0.13 4.43 -9.21
C LEU A 114 -1.13 3.71 -9.70
N ALA A 115 -2.31 4.24 -9.38
CA ALA A 115 -3.59 3.64 -9.77
C ALA A 115 -3.77 3.53 -11.29
N SER A 116 -3.09 4.35 -12.08
CA SER A 116 -3.19 4.34 -13.55
C SER A 116 -2.08 3.54 -14.22
N ARG A 117 -1.14 3.00 -13.45
CA ARG A 117 0.01 2.28 -14.00
C ARG A 117 -0.26 0.78 -14.07
N LYS A 118 0.42 0.14 -15.02
CA LYS A 118 0.41 -1.31 -15.17
C LYS A 118 1.79 -1.86 -14.84
N GLY A 119 1.81 -3.07 -14.30
CA GLY A 119 3.04 -3.77 -13.95
C GLY A 119 3.23 -3.83 -12.45
N ASN A 120 4.30 -4.46 -12.05
CA ASN A 120 4.61 -4.70 -10.64
C ASN A 120 5.53 -3.59 -10.13
N PHE A 121 5.13 -2.95 -9.05
CA PHE A 121 5.83 -1.78 -8.51
C PHE A 121 6.24 -2.00 -7.08
N VAL A 122 7.34 -1.34 -6.69
CA VAL A 122 7.69 -1.13 -5.29
C VAL A 122 7.63 0.37 -5.04
N LEU A 123 6.71 0.79 -4.19
CA LEU A 123 6.56 2.16 -3.75
C LEU A 123 7.12 2.27 -2.34
N ARG A 124 8.32 2.83 -2.21
CA ARG A 124 8.97 3.02 -0.92
C ARG A 124 8.64 4.42 -0.39
N ILE A 125 8.07 4.48 0.79
CA ILE A 125 7.65 5.73 1.42
C ILE A 125 8.56 6.01 2.59
N ARG A 126 9.02 7.27 2.70
CA ARG A 126 9.89 7.72 3.79
C ARG A 126 9.09 8.45 4.86
N ASP A 127 9.70 8.60 6.02
CA ASP A 127 9.04 9.21 7.18
C ASP A 127 8.63 10.68 6.95
N ASP A 128 9.32 11.39 6.07
CA ASP A 128 8.97 12.76 5.69
C ASP A 128 7.86 12.86 4.64
N GLY A 129 7.31 11.72 4.20
CA GLY A 129 6.27 11.65 3.19
C GLY A 129 6.79 11.61 1.75
N SER A 130 8.09 11.75 1.54
CA SER A 130 8.67 11.55 0.21
C SER A 130 8.62 10.07 -0.17
N PHE A 131 8.72 9.77 -1.46
CA PHE A 131 8.63 8.39 -1.92
C PHE A 131 9.56 8.13 -3.10
N HIS A 132 9.85 6.86 -3.32
CA HIS A 132 10.57 6.37 -4.48
C HIS A 132 9.75 5.24 -5.10
N LEU A 133 9.46 5.39 -6.39
CA LEU A 133 8.73 4.38 -7.16
C LEU A 133 9.70 3.64 -8.07
N ARG A 134 9.70 2.31 -7.96
CA ARG A 134 10.52 1.45 -8.80
C ARG A 134 9.63 0.42 -9.47
N GLN A 135 9.73 0.34 -10.80
CA GLN A 135 9.07 -0.73 -11.55
C GLN A 135 9.97 -1.96 -11.58
N LEU A 136 9.40 -3.11 -11.29
CA LEU A 136 10.11 -4.38 -11.39
C LEU A 136 10.21 -4.82 -12.85
N PRO A 137 11.33 -5.44 -13.24
CA PRO A 137 11.55 -5.85 -14.62
C PRO A 137 10.57 -6.87 -15.15
#